data_6ee2cbea5f12c2a059b5d784ad8d0a2d
#
_entry.id   6ee2cbea5f12c2a059b5d784ad8d0a2d
#
_cell.length_a   1.000
_cell.length_b   1.000
_cell.length_c   1.000
_cell.angle_alpha   90.00
_cell.angle_beta   90.00
_cell.angle_gamma   90.00
#
_symmetry.space_group_name_H-M   'P 1'
#
loop_
_entity.id
_entity.type
_entity.pdbx_description
1 polymer ?
#
loop_
_entity_poly.entity_id
_entity_poly.type
_entity_poly.pdbx_seq_one_letter_code
_entity_poly.pdbx_strand_id
1 'polypeptide(L)'
;MPIVYWAMRCVLNAFKNGAPIGSIGQPRQGLATGENARFVRQWWEVSLARERFNCPSIEESVKSGAKWFPYNKGGEYRKWYGNNDCVVNWEKDGYEIRNYKDDRGKLLSRPQNTQCYFKPCITWSKISSGSIAFRYKPAGHVFDVAGTSIFAGRRELEYLQGACNSSVILQIAGM
;
A
#
# COMPACT_ATOMS: atom_id res chain seq x y z
N MET A 1 0.51 -0.04 -28.64
CA MET A 1 1.79 -0.65 -28.26
C MET A 1 2.82 0.47 -28.25
N PRO A 2 3.43 0.86 -27.13
CA PRO A 2 4.46 1.89 -27.14
C PRO A 2 5.67 1.37 -27.92
N ILE A 3 6.15 2.17 -28.83
CA ILE A 3 7.31 1.83 -29.67
C ILE A 3 8.55 2.24 -28.90
N VAL A 4 9.25 1.25 -28.31
CA VAL A 4 10.51 1.48 -27.59
C VAL A 4 11.67 1.05 -28.50
N TYR A 5 12.24 2.02 -29.19
CA TYR A 5 13.28 1.76 -30.20
C TYR A 5 14.65 1.36 -29.61
N TRP A 6 14.91 1.65 -28.34
CA TRP A 6 16.21 1.41 -27.68
C TRP A 6 16.23 0.21 -26.74
N ALA A 7 15.11 -0.47 -26.54
CA ALA A 7 15.08 -1.66 -25.69
C ALA A 7 15.81 -2.84 -26.33
N MET A 8 16.70 -3.46 -25.58
CA MET A 8 17.38 -4.68 -26.04
C MET A 8 16.37 -5.78 -26.37
N ARG A 9 16.70 -6.64 -27.34
CA ARG A 9 15.85 -7.78 -27.73
C ARG A 9 15.45 -8.70 -26.58
N CYS A 10 16.35 -8.89 -25.61
CA CYS A 10 16.07 -9.69 -24.42
C CYS A 10 14.93 -9.08 -23.56
N VAL A 11 14.89 -7.74 -23.42
CA VAL A 11 13.82 -7.03 -22.71
C VAL A 11 12.50 -7.19 -23.47
N LEU A 12 12.49 -6.97 -24.79
CA LEU A 12 11.30 -7.17 -25.62
C LEU A 12 10.76 -8.61 -25.55
N ASN A 13 11.67 -9.59 -25.55
CA ASN A 13 11.30 -11.01 -25.42
C ASN A 13 10.74 -11.33 -24.02
N ALA A 14 11.27 -10.71 -22.96
CA ALA A 14 10.73 -10.86 -21.60
C ALA A 14 9.29 -10.33 -21.51
N PHE A 15 8.98 -9.20 -22.15
CA PHE A 15 7.61 -8.67 -22.21
C PHE A 15 6.65 -9.53 -23.05
N LYS A 16 7.16 -10.19 -24.09
CA LYS A 16 6.33 -11.07 -24.94
C LYS A 16 6.03 -12.42 -24.30
N ASN A 17 7.01 -12.99 -23.60
CA ASN A 17 6.99 -14.39 -23.16
C ASN A 17 6.90 -14.52 -21.63
N GLY A 18 7.12 -13.43 -20.88
CA GLY A 18 7.07 -13.41 -19.42
C GLY A 18 5.64 -13.44 -18.89
N ALA A 19 5.44 -14.12 -17.77
CA ALA A 19 4.19 -14.05 -17.04
C ALA A 19 4.05 -12.68 -16.35
N PRO A 20 2.87 -12.03 -16.40
CA PRO A 20 2.66 -10.76 -15.72
C PRO A 20 2.73 -10.93 -14.20
N ILE A 21 3.23 -9.92 -13.48
CA ILE A 21 3.28 -9.91 -11.99
C ILE A 21 1.91 -10.23 -11.39
N GLY A 22 0.83 -9.81 -12.05
CA GLY A 22 -0.54 -10.11 -11.64
C GLY A 22 -0.90 -11.60 -11.58
N SER A 23 -0.12 -12.49 -12.20
CA SER A 23 -0.29 -13.95 -12.08
C SER A 23 0.33 -14.52 -10.78
N ILE A 24 1.26 -13.78 -10.16
CA ILE A 24 1.97 -14.17 -8.94
C ILE A 24 1.35 -13.49 -7.72
N GLY A 25 1.00 -12.21 -7.85
CA GLY A 25 0.43 -11.41 -6.77
C GLY A 25 -0.68 -10.50 -7.28
N GLN A 26 -1.50 -10.00 -6.36
CA GLN A 26 -2.63 -9.14 -6.68
C GLN A 26 -2.33 -7.68 -6.33
N PRO A 27 -2.01 -6.81 -7.31
CA PRO A 27 -1.89 -5.38 -7.07
C PRO A 27 -3.25 -4.76 -6.71
N ARG A 28 -3.29 -3.97 -5.66
CA ARG A 28 -4.52 -3.31 -5.18
C ARG A 28 -4.23 -1.87 -4.77
N GLN A 29 -5.21 -1.00 -4.99
CA GLN A 29 -5.26 0.34 -4.41
C GLN A 29 -6.09 0.30 -3.14
N GLY A 30 -5.68 1.07 -2.13
CA GLY A 30 -6.32 1.08 -0.83
C GLY A 30 -7.28 2.26 -0.61
N LEU A 31 -7.24 2.79 0.59
CA LEU A 31 -8.11 3.82 1.11
C LEU A 31 -7.79 5.20 0.52
N ALA A 32 -8.78 5.88 0.00
CA ALA A 32 -8.78 7.33 -0.14
C ALA A 32 -9.58 7.93 1.02
N THR A 33 -8.92 8.65 1.91
CA THR A 33 -9.55 9.20 3.13
C THR A 33 -10.50 10.34 2.86
N GLY A 34 -10.32 11.04 1.74
CA GLY A 34 -11.03 12.29 1.43
C GLY A 34 -10.42 13.51 2.13
N GLU A 35 -9.93 13.35 3.37
CA GLU A 35 -9.30 14.42 4.15
C GLU A 35 -8.21 13.85 5.08
N ASN A 36 -6.96 13.95 4.65
CA ASN A 36 -5.84 13.43 5.43
C ASN A 36 -5.65 14.16 6.76
N ALA A 37 -5.85 15.48 6.80
CA ALA A 37 -5.70 16.27 8.01
C ALA A 37 -6.65 15.82 9.13
N ARG A 38 -7.78 15.24 8.78
CA ARG A 38 -8.76 14.70 9.73
C ARG A 38 -8.46 13.26 10.14
N PHE A 39 -8.10 12.41 9.19
CA PHE A 39 -8.08 10.96 9.38
C PHE A 39 -6.69 10.35 9.53
N VAL A 40 -5.63 11.10 9.24
CA VAL A 40 -4.25 10.59 9.30
C VAL A 40 -3.44 11.40 10.30
N ARG A 41 -2.59 10.72 11.07
CA ARG A 41 -1.63 11.31 12.03
C ARG A 41 -0.30 10.61 11.89
N GLN A 42 0.73 11.25 12.43
CA GLN A 42 1.95 10.54 12.77
C GLN A 42 1.70 9.72 14.04
N TRP A 43 2.31 8.55 14.17
CA TRP A 43 2.03 7.67 15.32
C TRP A 43 2.36 8.34 16.66
N TRP A 44 3.34 9.25 16.71
CA TRP A 44 3.70 9.98 17.92
C TRP A 44 2.78 11.19 18.26
N GLU A 45 1.85 11.54 17.40
CA GLU A 45 0.86 12.60 17.64
C GLU A 45 -0.40 12.09 18.36
N VAL A 46 -0.51 10.79 18.55
CA VAL A 46 -1.70 10.15 19.11
C VAL A 46 -1.35 9.35 20.37
N SER A 47 -2.37 9.04 21.17
CA SER A 47 -2.15 8.25 22.39
C SER A 47 -1.91 6.78 22.06
N LEU A 48 -0.81 6.21 22.56
CA LEU A 48 -0.47 4.79 22.43
C LEU A 48 -1.59 3.87 22.97
N ALA A 49 -2.34 4.31 23.97
CA ALA A 49 -3.48 3.55 24.51
C ALA A 49 -4.63 3.39 23.50
N ARG A 50 -4.65 4.20 22.44
CA ARG A 50 -5.65 4.15 21.37
C ARG A 50 -5.10 3.63 20.04
N GLU A 51 -3.86 3.19 20.03
CA GLU A 51 -3.20 2.58 18.87
C GLU A 51 -3.24 1.05 18.96
N ARG A 52 -3.26 0.41 17.78
CA ARG A 52 -3.11 -1.03 17.68
C ARG A 52 -2.15 -1.37 16.55
N PHE A 53 -0.92 -1.69 16.93
CA PHE A 53 0.08 -2.28 16.01
C PHE A 53 -0.16 -3.78 15.86
N ASN A 54 0.31 -4.34 14.75
CA ASN A 54 0.25 -5.79 14.46
C ASN A 54 -1.15 -6.40 14.54
N CYS A 55 -2.18 -5.63 14.21
CA CYS A 55 -3.55 -6.11 14.18
C CYS A 55 -3.69 -7.19 13.07
N PRO A 56 -4.13 -8.43 13.37
CA PRO A 56 -4.09 -9.51 12.38
C PRO A 56 -5.26 -9.48 11.39
N SER A 57 -6.38 -8.85 11.73
CA SER A 57 -7.57 -8.84 10.88
C SER A 57 -8.51 -7.67 11.19
N ILE A 58 -9.53 -7.50 10.35
CA ILE A 58 -10.59 -6.50 10.53
C ILE A 58 -11.38 -6.81 11.81
N GLU A 59 -11.71 -8.07 12.05
CA GLU A 59 -12.48 -8.51 13.23
C GLU A 59 -11.74 -8.14 14.52
N GLU A 60 -10.43 -8.38 14.56
CA GLU A 60 -9.60 -8.00 15.71
C GLU A 60 -9.44 -6.48 15.84
N SER A 61 -9.46 -5.74 14.72
CA SER A 61 -9.44 -4.28 14.78
C SER A 61 -10.67 -3.72 15.47
N VAL A 62 -11.85 -4.27 15.18
CA VAL A 62 -13.12 -3.87 15.82
C VAL A 62 -13.13 -4.25 17.30
N LYS A 63 -12.74 -5.48 17.63
CA LYS A 63 -12.71 -5.97 19.03
C LYS A 63 -11.74 -5.19 19.90
N SER A 64 -10.64 -4.70 19.33
CA SER A 64 -9.61 -3.97 20.09
C SER A 64 -10.11 -2.65 20.67
N GLY A 65 -11.15 -2.04 20.09
CA GLY A 65 -11.62 -0.71 20.45
C GLY A 65 -10.60 0.40 20.15
N ALA A 66 -9.50 0.08 19.50
CA ALA A 66 -8.49 1.06 19.12
C ALA A 66 -9.02 1.99 18.02
N LYS A 67 -8.51 3.22 18.01
CA LYS A 67 -8.84 4.21 16.98
C LYS A 67 -7.83 4.24 15.85
N TRP A 68 -6.54 4.12 16.19
CA TRP A 68 -5.43 4.37 15.28
C TRP A 68 -4.71 3.08 14.90
N PHE A 69 -4.54 2.89 13.61
CA PHE A 69 -3.89 1.72 13.04
C PHE A 69 -2.78 2.15 12.07
N PRO A 70 -1.68 1.40 11.98
CA PRO A 70 -0.60 1.70 11.03
C PRO A 70 -1.13 1.90 9.61
N TYR A 71 -0.64 2.94 8.96
CA TYR A 71 -1.11 3.36 7.64
C TYR A 71 0.01 3.41 6.61
N ASN A 72 -0.10 2.58 5.60
CA ASN A 72 0.83 2.58 4.49
C ASN A 72 0.46 3.65 3.47
N LYS A 73 0.97 4.86 3.65
CA LYS A 73 0.68 6.04 2.82
C LYS A 73 1.65 6.23 1.65
N GLY A 74 2.65 5.39 1.49
CA GLY A 74 3.76 5.62 0.58
C GLY A 74 4.85 6.45 1.27
N GLY A 75 5.38 7.48 0.62
CA GLY A 75 6.41 8.36 1.16
C GLY A 75 7.71 8.31 0.33
N GLU A 76 8.80 8.76 0.93
CA GLU A 76 10.10 8.91 0.31
C GLU A 76 10.70 7.59 -0.18
N TYR A 77 11.77 7.70 -0.98
CA TYR A 77 12.50 6.55 -1.47
C TYR A 77 13.12 5.75 -0.33
N ARG A 78 12.63 4.54 -0.13
CA ARG A 78 13.21 3.53 0.77
C ARG A 78 12.97 2.15 0.19
N LYS A 79 14.03 1.37 0.03
CA LYS A 79 13.96 -0.04 -0.33
C LYS A 79 13.76 -0.91 0.90
N TRP A 80 13.20 -2.07 0.70
CA TRP A 80 13.10 -3.20 1.63
C TRP A 80 12.10 -2.98 2.77
N TYR A 81 12.28 -1.95 3.58
CA TYR A 81 11.47 -1.65 4.76
C TYR A 81 11.44 -0.15 5.06
N GLY A 82 10.39 0.36 5.74
CA GLY A 82 10.30 1.76 6.17
C GLY A 82 9.01 2.46 5.78
N ASN A 83 8.97 3.80 5.99
CA ASN A 83 7.78 4.65 5.83
C ASN A 83 6.62 4.13 6.70
N ASN A 84 6.89 3.97 8.02
CA ASN A 84 5.94 3.46 9.01
C ASN A 84 5.46 4.56 9.96
N ASP A 85 5.51 5.80 9.53
CA ASP A 85 5.32 6.96 10.39
C ASP A 85 3.84 7.32 10.60
N CYS A 86 2.97 6.89 9.66
CA CYS A 86 1.56 7.26 9.67
C CYS A 86 0.66 6.21 10.32
N VAL A 87 -0.37 6.73 10.99
CA VAL A 87 -1.54 5.96 11.47
C VAL A 87 -2.82 6.58 10.91
N VAL A 88 -3.84 5.76 10.73
CA VAL A 88 -5.15 6.17 10.23
C VAL A 88 -6.24 5.85 11.25
N ASN A 89 -7.25 6.72 11.32
CA ASN A 89 -8.45 6.45 12.10
C ASN A 89 -9.28 5.36 11.42
N TRP A 90 -9.17 4.13 11.92
CA TRP A 90 -9.95 2.97 11.48
C TRP A 90 -10.85 2.41 12.59
N GLU A 91 -11.26 3.25 13.54
CA GLU A 91 -12.15 2.89 14.64
C GLU A 91 -13.46 2.32 14.11
N LYS A 92 -13.94 1.21 14.71
CA LYS A 92 -15.19 0.54 14.33
C LYS A 92 -15.28 0.22 12.83
N ASP A 93 -14.25 -0.44 12.29
CA ASP A 93 -14.12 -0.74 10.86
C ASP A 93 -14.18 0.51 9.96
N GLY A 94 -13.56 1.60 10.42
CA GLY A 94 -13.50 2.84 9.66
C GLY A 94 -14.83 3.58 9.55
N TYR A 95 -15.72 3.44 10.54
CA TYR A 95 -17.06 4.01 10.51
C TYR A 95 -17.07 5.50 10.14
N GLU A 96 -16.20 6.30 10.74
CA GLU A 96 -16.14 7.73 10.46
C GLU A 96 -15.71 8.02 9.02
N ILE A 97 -14.70 7.32 8.51
CA ILE A 97 -14.24 7.44 7.13
C ILE A 97 -15.32 6.98 6.15
N ARG A 98 -15.93 5.82 6.38
CA ARG A 98 -16.97 5.26 5.50
C ARG A 98 -18.20 6.15 5.36
N ASN A 99 -18.45 7.01 6.36
CA ASN A 99 -19.60 7.93 6.38
C ASN A 99 -19.20 9.40 6.16
N TYR A 100 -17.95 9.66 5.76
CA TYR A 100 -17.48 11.02 5.54
C TYR A 100 -18.09 11.60 4.24
N LYS A 101 -18.93 12.61 4.40
CA LYS A 101 -19.73 13.23 3.33
C LYS A 101 -19.55 14.74 3.33
N ASP A 102 -19.77 15.35 2.18
CA ASP A 102 -19.97 16.80 2.07
C ASP A 102 -21.37 17.24 2.50
N ASP A 103 -21.61 18.56 2.49
CA ASP A 103 -22.90 19.17 2.86
C ASP A 103 -24.06 18.74 1.94
N ARG A 104 -23.76 18.18 0.77
CA ARG A 104 -24.73 17.66 -0.20
C ARG A 104 -24.96 16.16 -0.05
N GLY A 105 -24.36 15.52 0.96
CA GLY A 105 -24.48 14.09 1.23
C GLY A 105 -23.64 13.19 0.33
N LYS A 106 -22.74 13.73 -0.50
CA LYS A 106 -21.82 12.96 -1.35
C LYS A 106 -20.66 12.44 -0.52
N LEU A 107 -20.35 11.15 -0.65
CA LEU A 107 -19.18 10.54 -0.03
C LEU A 107 -17.89 11.17 -0.57
N LEU A 108 -17.04 11.62 0.33
CA LEU A 108 -15.73 12.19 0.03
C LEU A 108 -14.59 11.15 0.15
N SER A 109 -14.80 10.16 0.98
CA SER A 109 -13.86 9.04 1.15
C SER A 109 -14.20 7.86 0.23
N ARG A 110 -13.20 7.00 -0.01
CA ARG A 110 -13.39 5.77 -0.79
C ARG A 110 -12.51 4.65 -0.25
N PRO A 111 -12.97 3.88 0.75
CA PRO A 111 -12.31 2.65 1.16
C PRO A 111 -12.42 1.60 0.06
N GLN A 112 -11.28 1.14 -0.45
CA GLN A 112 -11.20 0.14 -1.52
C GLN A 112 -10.45 -1.08 -1.03
N ASN A 113 -10.83 -2.26 -1.54
CA ASN A 113 -10.15 -3.53 -1.25
C ASN A 113 -9.95 -3.78 0.25
N THR A 114 -10.95 -3.45 1.05
CA THR A 114 -10.90 -3.56 2.52
C THR A 114 -10.57 -4.97 2.98
N GLN A 115 -10.96 -6.00 2.21
CA GLN A 115 -10.60 -7.41 2.47
C GLN A 115 -9.09 -7.68 2.48
N CYS A 116 -8.28 -6.73 2.00
CA CYS A 116 -6.82 -6.80 2.01
C CYS A 116 -6.18 -6.04 3.18
N TYR A 117 -6.97 -5.28 3.96
CA TYR A 117 -6.44 -4.55 5.11
C TYR A 117 -5.90 -5.53 6.16
N PHE A 118 -4.89 -5.09 6.86
CA PHE A 118 -4.17 -5.86 7.88
C PHE A 118 -3.37 -7.07 7.37
N LYS A 119 -3.41 -7.37 6.06
CA LYS A 119 -2.61 -8.46 5.47
C LYS A 119 -1.20 -7.99 5.12
N PRO A 120 -0.20 -8.88 5.19
CA PRO A 120 1.14 -8.55 4.73
C PRO A 120 1.16 -8.29 3.22
N CYS A 121 2.01 -7.37 2.79
CA CYS A 121 2.09 -6.97 1.39
C CYS A 121 3.46 -6.40 1.03
N ILE A 122 3.70 -6.23 -0.27
CA ILE A 122 4.76 -5.38 -0.80
C ILE A 122 4.12 -4.12 -1.34
N THR A 123 4.70 -2.98 -1.01
CA THR A 123 4.19 -1.67 -1.38
C THR A 123 5.23 -0.81 -2.06
N TRP A 124 4.76 0.13 -2.87
CA TRP A 124 5.57 1.22 -3.42
C TRP A 124 4.81 2.53 -3.35
N SER A 125 5.53 3.65 -3.45
CA SER A 125 4.91 4.96 -3.56
C SER A 125 4.45 5.18 -5.01
N LYS A 126 3.15 5.43 -5.21
CA LYS A 126 2.56 5.65 -6.54
C LYS A 126 3.14 6.88 -7.24
N ILE A 127 3.45 7.90 -6.45
CA ILE A 127 4.07 9.14 -6.93
C ILE A 127 5.45 9.23 -6.30
N SER A 128 6.48 9.32 -7.12
CA SER A 128 7.86 9.49 -6.70
C SER A 128 8.54 10.45 -7.68
N SER A 129 9.38 11.34 -7.16
CA SER A 129 10.24 12.24 -7.96
C SER A 129 11.54 11.56 -8.41
N GLY A 130 11.75 10.31 -8.05
CA GLY A 130 12.96 9.54 -8.34
C GLY A 130 12.67 8.08 -8.65
N SER A 131 13.61 7.23 -8.34
CA SER A 131 13.50 5.79 -8.59
C SER A 131 12.37 5.17 -7.77
N ILE A 132 11.71 4.17 -8.36
CA ILE A 132 10.74 3.34 -7.65
C ILE A 132 11.45 2.46 -6.61
N ALA A 133 10.79 2.22 -5.48
CA ALA A 133 11.31 1.37 -4.42
C ALA A 133 10.19 0.54 -3.79
N PHE A 134 10.45 -0.74 -3.62
CA PHE A 134 9.47 -1.69 -3.07
C PHE A 134 9.85 -2.05 -1.63
N ARG A 135 8.84 -2.03 -0.75
CA ARG A 135 8.98 -2.26 0.70
C ARG A 135 8.04 -3.35 1.15
N TYR A 136 8.51 -4.19 2.05
CA TYR A 136 7.66 -5.14 2.75
C TYR A 136 6.90 -4.44 3.88
N LYS A 137 5.62 -4.74 4.00
CA LYS A 137 4.77 -4.37 5.13
C LYS A 137 4.26 -5.65 5.80
N PRO A 138 4.55 -5.84 7.09
CA PRO A 138 3.97 -6.95 7.86
C PRO A 138 2.45 -6.78 8.00
N ALA A 139 1.79 -7.78 8.56
CA ALA A 139 0.40 -7.66 8.94
C ALA A 139 0.18 -6.45 9.87
N GLY A 140 -1.03 -5.89 9.88
CA GLY A 140 -1.41 -4.81 10.78
C GLY A 140 -1.53 -3.43 10.15
N HIS A 141 -1.42 -3.31 8.84
CA HIS A 141 -1.52 -2.03 8.14
C HIS A 141 -2.81 -1.91 7.32
N VAL A 142 -3.42 -0.74 7.40
CA VAL A 142 -4.33 -0.24 6.35
C VAL A 142 -3.47 0.44 5.28
N PHE A 143 -3.84 0.41 4.01
CA PHE A 143 -3.04 0.98 2.93
C PHE A 143 -3.81 2.03 2.12
N ASP A 144 -3.08 3.03 1.66
CA ASP A 144 -3.55 4.19 0.92
C ASP A 144 -3.57 3.91 -0.60
N VAL A 145 -4.30 4.72 -1.34
CA VAL A 145 -4.22 4.76 -2.82
C VAL A 145 -2.82 5.16 -3.31
N ALA A 146 -2.09 5.98 -2.54
CA ALA A 146 -0.71 6.36 -2.84
C ALA A 146 0.32 5.31 -2.39
N GLY A 147 -0.06 4.43 -1.46
CA GLY A 147 0.70 3.26 -1.02
C GLY A 147 0.19 1.97 -1.67
N THR A 148 0.04 1.97 -2.99
CA THR A 148 -0.39 0.79 -3.75
C THR A 148 0.40 -0.45 -3.33
N SER A 149 -0.29 -1.57 -3.18
CA SER A 149 0.28 -2.77 -2.56
C SER A 149 -0.02 -4.03 -3.37
N ILE A 150 0.90 -4.99 -3.34
CA ILE A 150 0.74 -6.34 -3.92
C ILE A 150 0.55 -7.32 -2.78
N PHE A 151 -0.50 -8.14 -2.89
CA PHE A 151 -0.85 -9.20 -1.95
C PHE A 151 -0.61 -10.55 -2.58
N ALA A 152 0.08 -11.44 -1.86
CA ALA A 152 0.39 -12.81 -2.28
C ALA A 152 0.73 -13.67 -1.06
N GLY A 153 1.07 -14.94 -1.24
CA GLY A 153 1.66 -15.77 -0.21
C GLY A 153 3.04 -15.26 0.22
N ARG A 154 3.52 -15.72 1.36
CA ARG A 154 4.78 -15.22 1.93
C ARG A 154 5.98 -15.40 0.99
N ARG A 155 6.11 -16.58 0.39
CA ARG A 155 7.22 -16.88 -0.53
C ARG A 155 7.19 -16.01 -1.78
N GLU A 156 5.99 -15.79 -2.33
CA GLU A 156 5.77 -14.93 -3.49
C GLU A 156 6.09 -13.46 -3.15
N LEU A 157 5.74 -12.98 -1.94
CA LEU A 157 6.09 -11.63 -1.50
C LEU A 157 7.61 -11.46 -1.37
N GLU A 158 8.32 -12.42 -0.78
CA GLU A 158 9.78 -12.40 -0.66
C GLU A 158 10.45 -12.38 -2.04
N TYR A 159 9.98 -13.23 -2.97
CA TYR A 159 10.44 -13.25 -4.36
C TYR A 159 10.18 -11.92 -5.08
N LEU A 160 8.97 -11.42 -5.02
CA LEU A 160 8.58 -10.15 -5.68
C LEU A 160 9.37 -8.97 -5.11
N GLN A 161 9.61 -8.93 -3.81
CA GLN A 161 10.41 -7.87 -3.20
C GLN A 161 11.86 -7.87 -3.71
N GLY A 162 12.48 -9.03 -3.81
CA GLY A 162 13.82 -9.18 -4.38
C GLY A 162 13.85 -8.79 -5.86
N ALA A 163 12.96 -9.36 -6.64
CA ALA A 163 12.87 -9.09 -8.07
C ALA A 163 12.61 -7.61 -8.38
N CYS A 164 11.58 -7.01 -7.76
CA CYS A 164 11.19 -5.62 -8.02
C CYS A 164 12.23 -4.58 -7.56
N ASN A 165 13.08 -4.91 -6.58
CA ASN A 165 14.18 -4.04 -6.14
C ASN A 165 15.50 -4.32 -6.86
N SER A 166 15.55 -5.31 -7.77
CA SER A 166 16.73 -5.60 -8.56
C SER A 166 17.06 -4.47 -9.54
N SER A 167 18.33 -4.29 -9.87
CA SER A 167 18.77 -3.29 -10.85
C SER A 167 18.12 -3.50 -12.23
N VAL A 168 17.90 -4.76 -12.61
CA VAL A 168 17.26 -5.12 -13.89
C VAL A 168 15.84 -4.56 -13.99
N ILE A 169 15.00 -4.84 -12.99
CA ILE A 169 13.61 -4.34 -12.99
C ILE A 169 13.55 -2.81 -12.83
N LEU A 170 14.42 -2.23 -12.01
CA LEU A 170 14.48 -0.78 -11.84
C LEU A 170 14.91 -0.04 -13.11
N GLN A 171 15.82 -0.60 -13.89
CA GLN A 171 16.20 -0.05 -15.21
C GLN A 171 15.01 -0.12 -16.19
N ILE A 172 14.31 -1.26 -16.23
CA ILE A 172 13.14 -1.42 -17.11
C ILE A 172 12.01 -0.46 -16.71
N ALA A 173 11.78 -0.26 -15.41
CA ALA A 173 10.73 0.62 -14.91
C ALA A 173 11.05 2.12 -15.11
N GLY A 174 12.32 2.48 -15.30
CA GLY A 174 12.78 3.83 -15.60
C GLY A 174 12.81 4.18 -17.09
N MET A 175 12.50 3.21 -17.97
CA MET A 175 12.37 3.41 -19.42
C MET A 175 10.96 3.94 -19.78
#